data_a02e44001c92707f1cfd7992ffdf3b9e
#
_entry.id   a02e44001c92707f1cfd7992ffdf3b9e
#
_cell.length_a   1.000
_cell.length_b   1.000
_cell.length_c   1.000
_cell.angle_alpha   90.00
_cell.angle_beta   90.00
_cell.angle_gamma   90.00
#
_symmetry.space_group_name_H-M   'P 1'
#
loop_
_entity.id
_entity.type
_entity.pdbx_description
1 polymer ?
#
loop_
_entity_poly.entity_id
_entity_poly.type
_entity_poly.pdbx_seq_one_letter_code
_entity_poly.pdbx_strand_id
1 'polypeptide(L)'
;NEMRLPAFVGRLNHKFANGSMLSGRSFVAEKKTSQDEEWAWGVGIGGKYQLTPKTFLKADYNHIKGDGRFLMWTNSSYVIDDQKHIQSNEFDSISTGITHQFNTQFRSTLGYGYMKAKDNNAFARINKDNTAQNKELWQGWINGMYNPYKPITLGMEYVYGERETFDGRTGTDNRINMMASYDF
;
A
#
# COMPACT_ATOMS: atom_id res chain seq x y z
N ASN A 1 16.22 -12.38 15.60
CA ASN A 1 14.74 -12.34 15.63
C ASN A 1 14.22 -13.67 16.16
N GLU A 2 13.85 -13.72 17.41
CA GLU A 2 13.31 -14.91 18.06
C GLU A 2 11.78 -14.75 18.18
N MET A 3 11.05 -14.86 17.07
CA MET A 3 9.59 -14.90 17.12
C MET A 3 9.14 -16.23 17.74
N ARG A 4 8.32 -16.17 18.79
CA ARG A 4 7.73 -17.33 19.45
C ARG A 4 6.36 -17.69 18.90
N LEU A 5 5.61 -16.67 18.46
CA LEU A 5 4.26 -16.84 17.96
C LEU A 5 4.17 -16.54 16.45
N PRO A 6 3.36 -17.29 15.70
CA PRO A 6 3.08 -16.98 14.31
C PRO A 6 2.32 -15.66 14.22
N ALA A 7 2.42 -14.98 13.07
CA ALA A 7 1.56 -13.86 12.78
C ALA A 7 0.12 -14.34 12.50
N PHE A 8 -0.86 -13.63 13.07
CA PHE A 8 -2.28 -13.87 12.80
C PHE A 8 -2.78 -12.79 11.84
N VAL A 9 -3.43 -13.23 10.78
CA VAL A 9 -3.99 -12.35 9.74
C VAL A 9 -5.47 -12.70 9.56
N GLY A 10 -6.31 -11.69 9.60
CA GLY A 10 -7.75 -11.81 9.39
C GLY A 10 -8.22 -10.94 8.23
N ARG A 11 -9.17 -11.47 7.43
CA ARG A 11 -9.87 -10.72 6.40
C ARG A 11 -11.33 -11.11 6.36
N LEU A 12 -12.20 -10.09 6.33
CA LEU A 12 -13.63 -10.24 6.13
C LEU A 12 -14.06 -9.46 4.89
N ASN A 13 -14.82 -10.11 4.00
CA ASN A 13 -15.36 -9.47 2.80
C ASN A 13 -16.88 -9.59 2.78
N HIS A 14 -17.55 -8.51 2.42
CA HIS A 14 -18.98 -8.50 2.16
C HIS A 14 -19.24 -8.03 0.72
N LYS A 15 -20.00 -8.83 -0.04
CA LYS A 15 -20.42 -8.49 -1.40
C LYS A 15 -21.89 -8.08 -1.40
N PHE A 16 -22.16 -6.95 -2.01
CA PHE A 16 -23.53 -6.41 -2.17
C PHE A 16 -24.14 -6.86 -3.50
N ALA A 17 -25.46 -6.88 -3.56
CA ALA A 17 -26.19 -7.29 -4.76
C ALA A 17 -25.91 -6.41 -6.01
N ASN A 18 -25.56 -5.15 -5.80
CA ASN A 18 -25.20 -4.22 -6.88
C ASN A 18 -23.76 -4.38 -7.42
N GLY A 19 -23.02 -5.42 -7.00
CA GLY A 19 -21.64 -5.67 -7.40
C GLY A 19 -20.58 -4.90 -6.61
N SER A 20 -20.98 -4.10 -5.61
CA SER A 20 -20.08 -3.46 -4.68
C SER A 20 -19.51 -4.48 -3.68
N MET A 21 -18.37 -4.17 -3.07
CA MET A 21 -17.72 -5.01 -2.06
C MET A 21 -17.08 -4.14 -0.99
N LEU A 22 -17.22 -4.55 0.26
CA LEU A 22 -16.51 -4.00 1.41
C LEU A 22 -15.55 -5.08 1.96
N SER A 23 -14.36 -4.67 2.37
CA SER A 23 -13.34 -5.55 2.95
C SER A 23 -12.74 -4.90 4.18
N GLY A 24 -12.75 -5.63 5.30
CA GLY A 24 -11.97 -5.32 6.50
C GLY A 24 -10.84 -6.33 6.65
N ARG A 25 -9.67 -5.88 7.12
CA ARG A 25 -8.52 -6.76 7.37
C ARG A 25 -7.73 -6.29 8.57
N SER A 26 -7.06 -7.23 9.21
CA SER A 26 -6.17 -6.95 10.33
C SER A 26 -5.06 -7.98 10.39
N PHE A 27 -3.96 -7.60 11.02
CA PHE A 27 -2.92 -8.53 11.43
C PHE A 27 -2.39 -8.15 12.80
N VAL A 28 -1.78 -9.13 13.46
CA VAL A 28 -0.98 -8.97 14.67
C VAL A 28 0.20 -9.93 14.59
N ALA A 29 1.40 -9.46 14.96
CA ALA A 29 2.61 -10.26 14.93
C ALA A 29 3.57 -9.83 16.05
N GLU A 30 4.20 -10.80 16.70
CA GLU A 30 5.26 -10.54 17.67
C GLU A 30 6.54 -10.07 16.96
N LYS A 31 7.20 -9.05 17.49
CA LYS A 31 8.55 -8.63 17.14
C LYS A 31 9.40 -8.75 18.39
N LYS A 32 10.40 -9.63 18.35
CA LYS A 32 11.22 -9.94 19.51
C LYS A 32 12.70 -9.87 19.19
N THR A 33 13.43 -9.30 20.11
CA THR A 33 14.90 -9.35 20.20
C THR A 33 15.31 -10.11 21.45
N SER A 34 16.60 -10.22 21.73
CA SER A 34 17.10 -10.82 22.97
C SER A 34 16.77 -10.01 24.23
N GLN A 35 16.39 -8.73 24.08
CA GLN A 35 16.25 -7.78 25.19
C GLN A 35 14.90 -7.07 25.25
N ASP A 36 14.10 -7.12 24.16
CA ASP A 36 12.82 -6.42 24.08
C ASP A 36 11.81 -7.15 23.21
N GLU A 37 10.52 -6.91 23.46
CA GLU A 37 9.41 -7.49 22.74
C GLU A 37 8.35 -6.43 22.46
N GLU A 38 7.91 -6.31 21.20
CA GLU A 38 6.84 -5.40 20.79
C GLU A 38 5.86 -6.10 19.83
N TRP A 39 4.60 -5.71 19.89
CA TRP A 39 3.57 -6.20 19.00
C TRP A 39 3.44 -5.29 17.77
N ALA A 40 3.69 -5.86 16.61
CA ALA A 40 3.32 -5.25 15.33
C ALA A 40 1.86 -5.56 15.03
N TRP A 41 1.11 -4.58 14.57
CA TRP A 41 -0.28 -4.75 14.22
C TRP A 41 -0.70 -3.80 13.10
N GLY A 42 -1.81 -4.11 12.46
CA GLY A 42 -2.38 -3.24 11.45
C GLY A 42 -3.84 -3.54 11.21
N VAL A 43 -4.55 -2.51 10.78
CA VAL A 43 -5.95 -2.58 10.36
C VAL A 43 -6.10 -1.91 9.02
N GLY A 44 -7.02 -2.42 8.21
CA GLY A 44 -7.34 -1.84 6.92
C GLY A 44 -8.81 -2.01 6.59
N ILE A 45 -9.34 -1.01 5.92
CA ILE A 45 -10.67 -1.02 5.34
C ILE A 45 -10.59 -0.60 3.90
N GLY A 46 -11.31 -1.27 3.03
CA GLY A 46 -11.34 -0.92 1.63
C GLY A 46 -12.50 -1.55 0.91
N GLY A 47 -12.69 -1.17 -0.33
CA GLY A 47 -13.79 -1.72 -1.08
C GLY A 47 -13.81 -1.29 -2.54
N LYS A 48 -14.79 -1.85 -3.23
CA LYS A 48 -15.19 -1.51 -4.58
C LYS A 48 -16.61 -1.01 -4.54
N TYR A 49 -16.86 0.17 -5.05
CA TYR A 49 -18.20 0.72 -5.21
C TYR A 49 -18.57 0.80 -6.68
N GLN A 50 -19.64 0.11 -7.05
CA GLN A 50 -20.15 0.10 -8.45
C GLN A 50 -20.99 1.34 -8.68
N LEU A 51 -20.43 2.34 -9.37
CA LEU A 51 -21.10 3.62 -9.68
C LEU A 51 -22.11 3.45 -10.81
N THR A 52 -21.71 2.74 -11.88
CA THR A 52 -22.55 2.40 -13.03
C THR A 52 -22.18 1.00 -13.50
N PRO A 53 -22.93 0.36 -14.41
CA PRO A 53 -22.52 -0.94 -14.98
C PRO A 53 -21.12 -0.96 -15.61
N LYS A 54 -20.60 0.22 -16.00
CA LYS A 54 -19.30 0.37 -16.65
C LYS A 54 -18.24 1.07 -15.81
N THR A 55 -18.61 1.61 -14.64
CA THR A 55 -17.71 2.45 -13.83
C THR A 55 -17.71 1.98 -12.39
N PHE A 56 -16.56 1.78 -11.82
CA PHE A 56 -16.41 1.51 -10.39
C PHE A 56 -15.28 2.31 -9.77
N LEU A 57 -15.45 2.65 -8.50
CA LEU A 57 -14.46 3.23 -7.62
C LEU A 57 -13.89 2.13 -6.71
N LYS A 58 -12.59 2.14 -6.53
CA LYS A 58 -11.93 1.40 -5.44
C LYS A 58 -11.28 2.40 -4.49
N ALA A 59 -11.39 2.15 -3.20
CA ALA A 59 -10.69 2.90 -2.17
C ALA A 59 -10.23 1.94 -1.07
N ASP A 60 -9.11 2.28 -0.46
CA ASP A 60 -8.44 1.47 0.53
C ASP A 60 -7.68 2.36 1.52
N TYR A 61 -7.87 2.14 2.81
CA TYR A 61 -7.14 2.79 3.89
C TYR A 61 -6.50 1.74 4.78
N ASN A 62 -5.28 1.99 5.21
CA ASN A 62 -4.59 1.16 6.19
C ASN A 62 -3.87 2.02 7.22
N HIS A 63 -3.88 1.54 8.47
CA HIS A 63 -3.03 1.98 9.55
C HIS A 63 -2.17 0.80 10.01
N ILE A 64 -0.85 0.97 10.05
CA ILE A 64 0.08 -0.11 10.33
C ILE A 64 1.17 0.38 11.29
N LYS A 65 1.46 -0.45 12.32
CA LYS A 65 2.56 -0.28 13.24
C LYS A 65 3.44 -1.53 13.25
N GLY A 66 4.74 -1.36 13.04
CA GLY A 66 5.75 -2.39 13.27
C GLY A 66 5.93 -3.45 12.17
N ASP A 67 5.15 -3.42 11.07
CA ASP A 67 5.41 -4.30 9.92
C ASP A 67 4.92 -3.75 8.58
N GLY A 68 5.76 -3.00 7.89
CA GLY A 68 5.47 -2.42 6.58
C GLY A 68 5.29 -3.43 5.45
N ARG A 69 5.66 -4.71 5.63
CA ARG A 69 5.55 -5.77 4.63
C ARG A 69 4.11 -6.10 4.28
N PHE A 70 3.17 -5.83 5.19
CA PHE A 70 1.74 -6.00 4.94
C PHE A 70 1.14 -4.92 4.04
N LEU A 71 1.90 -3.90 3.67
CA LEU A 71 1.45 -2.87 2.76
C LEU A 71 2.35 -2.72 1.53
N MET A 72 3.54 -2.14 1.63
CA MET A 72 4.30 -1.77 0.42
C MET A 72 5.82 -1.86 0.55
N TRP A 73 6.35 -2.47 1.57
CA TRP A 73 7.80 -2.57 1.75
C TRP A 73 8.55 -1.22 1.68
N THR A 74 7.94 -0.18 2.19
CA THR A 74 8.45 1.16 2.01
C THR A 74 9.59 1.53 2.95
N ASN A 75 9.66 0.86 4.11
CA ASN A 75 10.59 1.18 5.19
C ASN A 75 10.98 -0.06 5.99
N SER A 76 11.98 0.10 6.87
CA SER A 76 12.21 -0.84 7.95
C SER A 76 10.99 -0.92 8.86
N SER A 77 10.67 -2.12 9.31
CA SER A 77 9.52 -2.34 10.22
C SER A 77 9.75 -1.70 11.59
N TYR A 78 10.99 -1.70 12.06
CA TYR A 78 11.43 -1.10 13.32
C TYR A 78 12.92 -0.77 13.27
N VAL A 79 13.39 -0.02 14.23
CA VAL A 79 14.80 0.18 14.58
C VAL A 79 14.99 -0.17 16.05
N ILE A 80 16.24 -0.47 16.45
CA ILE A 80 16.59 -0.71 17.86
C ILE A 80 17.32 0.53 18.34
N ASP A 81 16.88 1.09 19.47
CA ASP A 81 17.50 2.26 20.06
C ASP A 81 18.76 1.89 20.90
N ASP A 82 19.44 2.90 21.43
CA ASP A 82 20.65 2.72 22.23
C ASP A 82 20.40 1.95 23.55
N GLN A 83 19.17 1.92 24.02
CA GLN A 83 18.73 1.18 25.20
C GLN A 83 18.26 -0.24 24.85
N LYS A 84 18.42 -0.66 23.58
CA LYS A 84 18.02 -1.96 23.03
C LYS A 84 16.50 -2.20 22.94
N HIS A 85 15.69 -1.14 23.01
CA HIS A 85 14.25 -1.24 22.79
C HIS A 85 13.91 -1.20 21.29
N ILE A 86 12.85 -1.92 20.96
CA ILE A 86 12.25 -1.90 19.61
C ILE A 86 11.46 -0.61 19.44
N GLN A 87 11.79 0.17 18.42
CA GLN A 87 11.06 1.39 18.05
C GLN A 87 10.40 1.16 16.70
N SER A 88 9.08 0.94 16.72
CA SER A 88 8.32 0.56 15.53
C SER A 88 8.06 1.73 14.60
N ASN A 89 8.16 1.48 13.31
CA ASN A 89 7.60 2.35 12.29
C ASN A 89 6.07 2.28 12.34
N GLU A 90 5.43 3.43 12.27
CA GLU A 90 3.97 3.57 12.24
C GLU A 90 3.58 4.50 11.10
N PHE A 91 2.60 4.10 10.30
CA PHE A 91 2.18 4.88 9.15
C PHE A 91 0.74 4.62 8.74
N ASP A 92 0.19 5.61 8.06
CA ASP A 92 -1.11 5.57 7.41
C ASP A 92 -0.95 5.54 5.89
N SER A 93 -1.86 4.86 5.20
CA SER A 93 -1.93 4.90 3.75
C SER A 93 -3.35 4.94 3.24
N ILE A 94 -3.52 5.61 2.12
CA ILE A 94 -4.75 5.60 1.34
C ILE A 94 -4.41 5.31 -0.11
N SER A 95 -5.23 4.50 -0.78
CA SER A 95 -5.21 4.39 -2.22
C SER A 95 -6.63 4.46 -2.76
N THR A 96 -6.79 5.09 -3.91
CA THR A 96 -8.09 5.20 -4.58
C THR A 96 -7.91 5.15 -6.08
N GLY A 97 -8.93 4.68 -6.79
CA GLY A 97 -8.90 4.67 -8.25
C GLY A 97 -10.28 4.46 -8.83
N ILE A 98 -10.54 5.17 -9.92
CA ILE A 98 -11.75 5.03 -10.71
C ILE A 98 -11.42 4.31 -12.02
N THR A 99 -12.16 3.26 -12.31
CA THR A 99 -12.04 2.50 -13.56
C THR A 99 -13.31 2.67 -14.37
N HIS A 100 -13.16 2.99 -15.64
CA HIS A 100 -14.25 3.06 -16.62
C HIS A 100 -14.01 2.10 -17.78
N GLN A 101 -15.03 1.29 -18.09
CA GLN A 101 -15.08 0.43 -19.26
C GLN A 101 -15.75 1.18 -20.43
N PHE A 102 -14.97 1.67 -21.38
CA PHE A 102 -15.48 2.44 -22.52
C PHE A 102 -16.28 1.55 -23.48
N ASN A 103 -15.73 0.37 -23.75
CA ASN A 103 -16.38 -0.65 -24.60
C ASN A 103 -15.90 -2.06 -24.16
N THR A 104 -16.26 -3.10 -24.88
CA THR A 104 -15.93 -4.49 -24.53
C THR A 104 -14.43 -4.80 -24.56
N GLN A 105 -13.65 -3.98 -25.25
CA GLN A 105 -12.21 -4.20 -25.45
C GLN A 105 -11.33 -3.22 -24.67
N PHE A 106 -11.82 -2.02 -24.32
CA PHE A 106 -10.99 -0.97 -23.73
C PHE A 106 -11.54 -0.45 -22.40
N ARG A 107 -10.65 -0.41 -21.40
CA ARG A 107 -10.88 0.22 -20.09
C ARG A 107 -9.69 1.09 -19.69
N SER A 108 -9.95 2.06 -18.86
CA SER A 108 -8.91 2.91 -18.26
C SER A 108 -9.15 3.08 -16.77
N THR A 109 -8.07 3.26 -16.04
CA THR A 109 -8.09 3.58 -14.61
C THR A 109 -7.27 4.81 -14.36
N LEU A 110 -7.85 5.76 -13.62
CA LEU A 110 -7.13 6.85 -12.96
C LEU A 110 -7.04 6.53 -11.49
N GLY A 111 -5.85 6.58 -10.93
CA GLY A 111 -5.62 6.23 -9.53
C GLY A 111 -4.65 7.15 -8.81
N TYR A 112 -4.71 7.12 -7.49
CA TYR A 112 -3.87 7.88 -6.58
C TYR A 112 -3.57 7.04 -5.33
N GLY A 113 -2.34 7.10 -4.86
CA GLY A 113 -1.88 6.48 -3.62
C GLY A 113 -1.06 7.45 -2.79
N TYR A 114 -1.24 7.40 -1.48
CA TYR A 114 -0.53 8.23 -0.51
C TYR A 114 -0.18 7.40 0.72
N MET A 115 1.00 7.59 1.27
CA MET A 115 1.47 7.01 2.53
C MET A 115 2.24 8.06 3.31
N LYS A 116 1.99 8.12 4.62
CA LYS A 116 2.70 8.99 5.55
C LYS A 116 3.08 8.23 6.82
N ALA A 117 4.37 8.22 7.14
CA ALA A 117 4.87 7.74 8.41
C ALA A 117 4.65 8.77 9.51
N LYS A 118 4.45 8.31 10.76
CA LYS A 118 4.42 9.17 11.93
C LYS A 118 5.79 9.80 12.14
N ASP A 119 5.85 11.11 12.29
CA ASP A 119 7.08 11.90 12.41
C ASP A 119 7.40 12.37 13.84
N ASN A 120 6.52 12.05 14.80
CA ASN A 120 6.64 12.45 16.22
C ASN A 120 6.96 11.29 17.18
N ASN A 121 7.25 10.09 16.68
CA ASN A 121 7.60 8.91 17.48
C ASN A 121 9.12 8.69 17.58
N ALA A 122 9.54 7.67 18.35
CA ALA A 122 10.95 7.36 18.53
C ALA A 122 11.62 6.85 17.24
N PHE A 123 10.88 6.08 16.40
CA PHE A 123 11.36 5.64 15.11
C PHE A 123 11.77 6.84 14.22
N ALA A 124 10.91 7.86 14.14
CA ALA A 124 11.17 9.06 13.36
C ALA A 124 12.38 9.84 13.89
N ARG A 125 12.50 9.99 15.21
CA ARG A 125 13.65 10.68 15.83
C ARG A 125 14.98 10.00 15.53
N ILE A 126 15.02 8.66 15.57
CA ILE A 126 16.23 7.88 15.27
C ILE A 126 16.58 7.98 13.78
N ASN A 127 15.58 8.06 12.92
CA ASN A 127 15.75 8.09 11.46
C ASN A 127 15.79 9.51 10.88
N LYS A 128 15.82 10.57 11.67
CA LYS A 128 15.75 11.97 11.20
C LYS A 128 16.78 12.35 10.13
N ASP A 129 17.95 11.69 10.13
CA ASP A 129 19.03 11.90 9.18
C ASP A 129 19.17 10.72 8.19
N ASN A 130 18.18 9.82 8.16
CA ASN A 130 18.25 8.61 7.35
C ASN A 130 17.69 8.83 5.94
N THR A 131 18.57 8.72 4.97
CA THR A 131 18.29 8.93 3.54
C THR A 131 17.49 7.82 2.87
N ALA A 132 17.37 6.67 3.52
CA ALA A 132 16.73 5.49 2.94
C ALA A 132 15.29 5.26 3.45
N GLN A 133 14.91 5.87 4.59
CA GLN A 133 13.60 5.69 5.18
C GLN A 133 12.64 6.77 4.68
N ASN A 134 11.52 6.34 4.12
CA ASN A 134 10.50 7.23 3.57
C ASN A 134 9.62 7.78 4.69
N LYS A 135 9.48 9.10 4.73
CA LYS A 135 8.54 9.82 5.59
C LYS A 135 7.19 9.95 4.91
N GLU A 136 7.20 10.29 3.61
CA GLU A 136 6.01 10.51 2.82
C GLU A 136 6.20 9.99 1.39
N LEU A 137 5.16 9.36 0.85
CA LEU A 137 5.11 8.87 -0.52
C LEU A 137 3.76 9.18 -1.12
N TRP A 138 3.73 9.69 -2.34
CA TRP A 138 2.51 9.73 -3.11
C TRP A 138 2.78 9.42 -4.58
N GLN A 139 1.77 8.87 -5.24
CA GLN A 139 1.80 8.68 -6.70
C GLN A 139 0.39 8.73 -7.28
N GLY A 140 0.31 9.32 -8.47
CA GLY A 140 -0.85 9.23 -9.33
C GLY A 140 -0.52 8.40 -10.57
N TRP A 141 -1.48 7.68 -11.11
CA TRP A 141 -1.31 6.93 -12.34
C TRP A 141 -2.56 6.97 -13.20
N ILE A 142 -2.34 6.88 -14.50
CA ILE A 142 -3.39 6.63 -15.48
C ILE A 142 -2.97 5.47 -16.36
N ASN A 143 -3.86 4.50 -16.56
CA ASN A 143 -3.58 3.40 -17.45
C ASN A 143 -4.70 3.19 -18.48
N GLY A 144 -4.34 2.52 -19.58
CA GLY A 144 -5.26 1.98 -20.57
C GLY A 144 -4.99 0.49 -20.77
N MET A 145 -6.06 -0.32 -20.75
CA MET A 145 -5.99 -1.75 -21.00
C MET A 145 -6.85 -2.07 -22.21
N TYR A 146 -6.25 -2.74 -23.20
CA TYR A 146 -6.87 -3.11 -24.45
C TYR A 146 -6.83 -4.61 -24.67
N ASN A 147 -7.99 -5.20 -24.88
CA ASN A 147 -8.17 -6.62 -25.16
C ASN A 147 -8.63 -6.81 -26.62
N PRO A 148 -7.70 -6.90 -27.61
CA PRO A 148 -8.09 -7.10 -29.00
C PRO A 148 -8.84 -8.42 -29.22
N TYR A 149 -8.42 -9.47 -28.50
CA TYR A 149 -9.05 -10.80 -28.45
C TYR A 149 -9.05 -11.31 -27.02
N LYS A 150 -9.97 -12.22 -26.67
CA LYS A 150 -10.15 -12.72 -25.30
C LYS A 150 -8.84 -13.11 -24.57
N PRO A 151 -7.88 -13.86 -25.22
CA PRO A 151 -6.68 -14.27 -24.51
C PRO A 151 -5.60 -13.18 -24.43
N ILE A 152 -5.73 -12.05 -25.10
CA ILE A 152 -4.68 -11.02 -25.18
C ILE A 152 -5.10 -9.77 -24.43
N THR A 153 -4.24 -9.30 -23.54
CA THR A 153 -4.34 -7.98 -22.90
C THR A 153 -3.07 -7.18 -23.17
N LEU A 154 -3.24 -5.99 -23.73
CA LEU A 154 -2.19 -4.99 -23.88
C LEU A 154 -2.48 -3.85 -22.90
N GLY A 155 -1.45 -3.39 -22.19
CA GLY A 155 -1.57 -2.33 -21.21
C GLY A 155 -0.48 -1.27 -21.37
N MET A 156 -0.84 -0.02 -21.11
CA MET A 156 0.08 1.10 -20.94
C MET A 156 -0.34 1.89 -19.72
N GLU A 157 0.64 2.32 -18.94
CA GLU A 157 0.44 3.11 -17.73
C GLU A 157 1.48 4.23 -17.65
N TYR A 158 1.03 5.42 -17.35
CA TYR A 158 1.88 6.52 -16.93
C TYR A 158 1.75 6.71 -15.42
N VAL A 159 2.88 6.81 -14.73
CA VAL A 159 2.97 7.02 -13.29
C VAL A 159 3.80 8.26 -13.03
N TYR A 160 3.30 9.12 -12.16
CA TYR A 160 4.04 10.24 -11.59
C TYR A 160 3.88 10.23 -10.08
N GLY A 161 4.97 10.41 -9.34
CA GLY A 161 4.94 10.43 -7.90
C GLY A 161 6.18 11.05 -7.28
N GLU A 162 6.11 11.25 -5.98
CA GLU A 162 7.19 11.84 -5.21
C GLU A 162 7.33 11.13 -3.87
N ARG A 163 8.54 11.05 -3.40
CA ARG A 163 8.86 10.60 -2.05
C ARG A 163 9.62 11.69 -1.29
N GLU A 164 9.37 11.79 0.00
CA GLU A 164 10.18 12.51 0.98
C GLU A 164 10.75 11.51 1.98
N THR A 165 12.04 11.62 2.29
CA THR A 165 12.71 10.82 3.32
C THR A 165 12.75 11.57 4.65
N PHE A 166 13.06 10.89 5.76
CA PHE A 166 13.09 11.53 7.08
C PHE A 166 14.13 12.64 7.20
N ASP A 167 15.19 12.61 6.40
CA ASP A 167 16.18 13.70 6.30
C ASP A 167 15.74 14.89 5.43
N GLY A 168 14.49 14.86 4.92
CA GLY A 168 13.89 15.95 4.13
C GLY A 168 14.25 15.95 2.65
N ARG A 169 15.00 14.96 2.15
CA ARG A 169 15.27 14.85 0.71
C ARG A 169 14.05 14.35 -0.04
N THR A 170 13.82 14.90 -1.20
CA THR A 170 12.74 14.49 -2.10
C THR A 170 13.29 13.77 -3.32
N GLY A 171 12.49 12.90 -3.90
CA GLY A 171 12.78 12.22 -5.15
C GLY A 171 11.52 11.99 -5.95
N THR A 172 11.59 12.23 -7.25
CA THR A 172 10.47 12.10 -8.17
C THR A 172 10.53 10.78 -8.91
N ASP A 173 9.40 10.11 -9.04
CA ASP A 173 9.19 8.96 -9.94
C ASP A 173 8.36 9.41 -11.15
N ASN A 174 8.91 9.19 -12.33
CA ASN A 174 8.25 9.53 -13.59
C ASN A 174 8.53 8.41 -14.59
N ARG A 175 7.53 7.57 -14.85
CA ARG A 175 7.72 6.38 -15.67
C ARG A 175 6.52 6.01 -16.53
N ILE A 176 6.80 5.31 -17.62
CA ILE A 176 5.82 4.64 -18.46
C ILE A 176 6.05 3.14 -18.32
N ASN A 177 5.00 2.40 -17.97
CA ASN A 177 4.98 0.95 -17.94
C ASN A 177 4.18 0.43 -19.12
N MET A 178 4.63 -0.69 -19.69
CA MET A 178 3.91 -1.41 -20.75
C MET A 178 3.76 -2.88 -20.36
N MET A 179 2.65 -3.48 -20.75
CA MET A 179 2.34 -4.86 -20.47
C MET A 179 1.72 -5.52 -21.70
N ALA A 180 2.12 -6.77 -21.94
CA ALA A 180 1.40 -7.69 -22.81
C ALA A 180 1.19 -9.00 -22.04
N SER A 181 -0.03 -9.50 -22.00
CA SER A 181 -0.41 -10.75 -21.34
C SER A 181 -1.19 -11.63 -22.29
N TYR A 182 -0.96 -12.94 -22.19
CA TYR A 182 -1.71 -13.97 -22.88
C TYR A 182 -2.22 -14.99 -21.85
N ASP A 183 -3.52 -15.19 -21.79
CA ASP A 183 -4.17 -16.14 -20.88
C ASP A 183 -4.45 -17.44 -21.63
N PHE A 184 -3.90 -18.57 -21.15
CA PHE A 184 -4.04 -19.92 -21.75
C PHE A 184 -5.39 -20.54 -21.43
#